data_ca4fe79b0be09252c263071a2f8d4e0b
#
_entry.id   ca4fe79b0be09252c263071a2f8d4e0b
#
_cell.length_a   1.000
_cell.length_b   1.000
_cell.length_c   1.000
_cell.angle_alpha   90.00
_cell.angle_beta   90.00
_cell.angle_gamma   90.00
#
_symmetry.space_group_name_H-M   'P 1'
#
loop_
_entity.id
_entity.type
_entity.pdbx_description
1 polymer ?
#
loop_
_entity_poly.entity_id
_entity_poly.type
_entity_poly.pdbx_seq_one_letter_code
_entity_poly.pdbx_strand_id
1 'polypeptide(L)'
;MDTRIYEVAGQLVIKGKGILAADESTPSCNKRFLAVGVEQTEEMRRQWRELLLTMPGIAEFLSGVILYDETIRQQTDQGIPFAKLLEEKSIIPGVKVDEGTGDFEGHPGEKITKGLEGLASRLKEYRAMGAKFTKWRAVIAIGENIPTQDLIEKNAEILAEYAEVSQDEGFVPIVEPEVLLEGNHTIEKAEEVTTNTLRAVFAALHEKRVDLKGLILKSSMVLSGKDCLQQADAKQVAAATVRTFQNSVPQEVAGIVFLSGGQSPQQATENLNEIVKLVRQPADWPLTFSFSRALQEPVLQIWRGDSAKIKAAQQAFLKRLKLNAAALSGTYAKDME
;
A
#
# COMPACT_ATOMS: atom_id res chain seq x y z
N MET A 1 9.49 21.64 -13.06
CA MET A 1 8.75 20.50 -12.46
C MET A 1 7.26 20.79 -12.49
N ASP A 2 6.46 19.78 -12.76
CA ASP A 2 4.99 19.93 -12.81
C ASP A 2 4.43 20.02 -11.38
N THR A 3 3.97 21.20 -10.98
CA THR A 3 3.40 21.44 -9.62
C THR A 3 2.17 20.58 -9.33
N ARG A 4 1.55 19.98 -10.35
CA ARG A 4 0.40 19.09 -10.21
C ARG A 4 0.70 17.83 -9.39
N ILE A 5 1.95 17.31 -9.43
CA ILE A 5 2.30 16.13 -8.62
C ILE A 5 2.29 16.44 -7.12
N TYR A 6 2.65 17.66 -6.70
CA TYR A 6 2.60 18.04 -5.27
C TYR A 6 1.16 18.15 -4.76
N GLU A 7 0.27 18.68 -5.58
CA GLU A 7 -1.14 18.77 -5.24
C GLU A 7 -1.77 17.37 -5.08
N VAL A 8 -1.51 16.48 -6.05
CA VAL A 8 -1.98 15.09 -5.99
C VAL A 8 -1.40 14.35 -4.78
N ALA A 9 -0.09 14.50 -4.52
CA ALA A 9 0.56 13.88 -3.36
C ALA A 9 -0.07 14.36 -2.03
N GLY A 10 -0.27 15.66 -1.87
CA GLY A 10 -0.93 16.23 -0.70
C GLY A 10 -2.38 15.77 -0.52
N GLN A 11 -3.13 15.63 -1.62
CA GLN A 11 -4.51 15.12 -1.59
C GLN A 11 -4.57 13.64 -1.21
N LEU A 12 -3.58 12.83 -1.60
CA LEU A 12 -3.52 11.40 -1.25
C LEU A 12 -3.33 11.16 0.25
N VAL A 13 -2.63 12.05 0.95
CA VAL A 13 -2.34 11.93 2.38
C VAL A 13 -3.14 12.92 3.24
N ILE A 14 -4.29 13.36 2.75
CA ILE A 14 -5.17 14.26 3.48
C ILE A 14 -5.65 13.64 4.79
N LYS A 15 -5.67 14.45 5.86
CA LYS A 15 -6.06 13.99 7.21
C LYS A 15 -7.42 13.29 7.23
N GLY A 16 -7.49 12.15 7.89
CA GLY A 16 -8.71 11.38 8.13
C GLY A 16 -9.11 10.44 6.99
N LYS A 17 -8.39 10.47 5.86
CA LYS A 17 -8.63 9.55 4.73
C LYS A 17 -7.41 8.68 4.46
N GLY A 18 -7.65 7.49 3.92
CA GLY A 18 -6.59 6.58 3.49
C GLY A 18 -6.71 6.19 2.03
N ILE A 19 -5.86 5.28 1.61
CA ILE A 19 -5.82 4.73 0.26
C ILE A 19 -6.27 3.26 0.31
N LEU A 20 -7.25 2.88 -0.49
CA LEU A 20 -7.58 1.48 -0.69
C LEU A 20 -6.56 0.85 -1.66
N ALA A 21 -5.84 -0.17 -1.21
CA ALA A 21 -5.04 -1.00 -2.09
C ALA A 21 -5.92 -2.15 -2.64
N ALA A 22 -6.50 -1.94 -3.82
CA ALA A 22 -7.30 -2.89 -4.56
C ALA A 22 -6.55 -3.42 -5.79
N ASP A 23 -5.24 -3.60 -5.63
CA ASP A 23 -4.25 -3.83 -6.68
C ASP A 23 -3.68 -5.24 -6.70
N GLU A 24 -4.38 -6.20 -6.07
CA GLU A 24 -3.98 -7.60 -6.14
C GLU A 24 -3.94 -8.06 -7.59
N SER A 25 -2.79 -8.64 -7.98
CA SER A 25 -2.65 -9.30 -9.27
C SER A 25 -3.65 -10.45 -9.42
N THR A 26 -3.96 -10.84 -10.65
CA THR A 26 -4.85 -11.97 -10.94
C THR A 26 -4.54 -13.22 -10.12
N PRO A 27 -3.28 -13.72 -10.03
CA PRO A 27 -2.95 -14.86 -9.18
C PRO A 27 -3.23 -14.61 -7.69
N SER A 28 -2.93 -13.40 -7.19
CA SER A 28 -3.16 -13.05 -5.78
C SER A 28 -4.64 -12.96 -5.44
N CYS A 29 -5.45 -12.38 -6.32
CA CYS A 29 -6.90 -12.31 -6.17
C CYS A 29 -7.52 -13.71 -6.21
N ASN A 30 -7.13 -14.52 -7.19
CA ASN A 30 -7.59 -15.90 -7.36
C ASN A 30 -7.25 -16.76 -6.14
N LYS A 31 -6.06 -16.63 -5.56
CA LYS A 31 -5.69 -17.32 -4.31
C LYS A 31 -6.64 -16.97 -3.15
N ARG A 32 -7.05 -15.71 -3.03
CA ARG A 32 -8.01 -15.28 -2.01
C ARG A 32 -9.41 -15.83 -2.29
N PHE A 33 -9.83 -15.82 -3.55
CA PHE A 33 -11.11 -16.37 -3.98
C PHE A 33 -11.22 -17.86 -3.69
N LEU A 34 -10.18 -18.62 -4.02
CA LEU A 34 -10.12 -20.05 -3.74
C LEU A 34 -10.31 -20.34 -2.24
N ALA A 35 -9.70 -19.54 -1.36
CA ALA A 35 -9.78 -19.72 0.09
C ALA A 35 -11.20 -19.56 0.65
N VAL A 36 -12.12 -18.90 -0.09
CA VAL A 36 -13.52 -18.69 0.32
C VAL A 36 -14.54 -19.31 -0.63
N GLY A 37 -14.08 -20.12 -1.61
CA GLY A 37 -14.94 -20.83 -2.54
C GLY A 37 -15.56 -19.97 -3.65
N VAL A 38 -14.92 -18.86 -4.01
CA VAL A 38 -15.33 -17.99 -5.13
C VAL A 38 -14.65 -18.43 -6.42
N GLU A 39 -15.38 -18.40 -7.53
CA GLU A 39 -14.84 -18.69 -8.87
C GLU A 39 -13.74 -17.71 -9.25
N GLN A 40 -12.67 -18.23 -9.91
CA GLN A 40 -11.48 -17.47 -10.26
C GLN A 40 -11.57 -16.87 -11.68
N THR A 41 -12.71 -16.31 -12.04
CA THR A 41 -12.96 -15.70 -13.36
C THR A 41 -12.66 -14.19 -13.34
N GLU A 42 -12.43 -13.63 -14.52
CA GLU A 42 -12.27 -12.19 -14.69
C GLU A 42 -13.51 -11.43 -14.22
N GLU A 43 -14.70 -11.95 -14.57
CA GLU A 43 -15.98 -11.36 -14.17
C GLU A 43 -16.17 -11.32 -12.65
N MET A 44 -15.79 -12.39 -11.93
CA MET A 44 -15.85 -12.39 -10.46
C MET A 44 -14.89 -11.38 -9.86
N ARG A 45 -13.69 -11.21 -10.45
CA ARG A 45 -12.76 -10.17 -10.03
C ARG A 45 -13.31 -8.76 -10.30
N ARG A 46 -13.95 -8.54 -11.44
CA ARG A 46 -14.62 -7.28 -11.77
C ARG A 46 -15.73 -6.95 -10.77
N GLN A 47 -16.62 -7.92 -10.48
CA GLN A 47 -17.70 -7.77 -9.49
C GLN A 47 -17.15 -7.49 -8.09
N TRP A 48 -16.07 -8.16 -7.71
CA TRP A 48 -15.38 -7.89 -6.45
C TRP A 48 -14.91 -6.43 -6.36
N ARG A 49 -14.28 -5.91 -7.41
CA ARG A 49 -13.86 -4.52 -7.46
C ARG A 49 -15.05 -3.57 -7.47
N GLU A 50 -16.06 -3.85 -8.24
CA GLU A 50 -17.29 -3.05 -8.28
C GLU A 50 -17.96 -2.95 -6.91
N LEU A 51 -18.09 -4.05 -6.18
CA LEU A 51 -18.63 -4.07 -4.81
C LEU A 51 -17.92 -3.06 -3.90
N LEU A 52 -16.59 -3.00 -3.97
CA LEU A 52 -15.78 -2.09 -3.16
C LEU A 52 -15.92 -0.64 -3.62
N LEU A 53 -15.79 -0.40 -4.93
CA LEU A 53 -15.67 0.94 -5.51
C LEU A 53 -17.03 1.67 -5.63
N THR A 54 -18.13 0.92 -5.70
CA THR A 54 -19.48 1.50 -5.76
C THR A 54 -20.10 1.76 -4.39
N MET A 55 -19.47 1.30 -3.29
CA MET A 55 -20.02 1.49 -1.94
C MET A 55 -20.37 2.97 -1.68
N PRO A 56 -21.61 3.28 -1.24
CA PRO A 56 -21.97 4.65 -0.87
C PRO A 56 -21.11 5.19 0.27
N GLY A 57 -20.69 6.46 0.16
CA GLY A 57 -19.95 7.15 1.23
C GLY A 57 -18.45 6.82 1.32
N ILE A 58 -17.87 6.00 0.43
CA ILE A 58 -16.44 5.68 0.49
C ILE A 58 -15.55 6.93 0.40
N ALA A 59 -15.97 7.95 -0.30
CA ALA A 59 -15.24 9.20 -0.46
C ALA A 59 -15.03 9.98 0.85
N GLU A 60 -15.81 9.66 1.91
CA GLU A 60 -15.58 10.21 3.25
C GLU A 60 -14.29 9.67 3.88
N PHE A 61 -13.87 8.46 3.49
CA PHE A 61 -12.79 7.73 4.13
C PHE A 61 -11.59 7.46 3.21
N LEU A 62 -11.76 7.59 1.89
CA LEU A 62 -10.72 7.31 0.92
C LEU A 62 -10.33 8.56 0.14
N SER A 63 -9.03 8.82 0.07
CA SER A 63 -8.40 9.83 -0.80
C SER A 63 -8.02 9.25 -2.15
N GLY A 64 -7.65 7.97 -2.20
CA GLY A 64 -7.21 7.28 -3.41
C GLY A 64 -7.49 5.80 -3.41
N VAL A 65 -7.40 5.19 -4.58
CA VAL A 65 -7.48 3.74 -4.78
C VAL A 65 -6.37 3.31 -5.73
N ILE A 66 -5.59 2.31 -5.33
CA ILE A 66 -4.62 1.65 -6.21
C ILE A 66 -5.35 0.53 -6.94
N LEU A 67 -5.43 0.61 -8.26
CA LEU A 67 -6.03 -0.40 -9.12
C LEU A 67 -4.95 -1.35 -9.66
N TYR A 68 -5.36 -2.54 -10.10
CA TYR A 68 -4.54 -3.44 -10.91
C TYR A 68 -4.76 -3.14 -12.40
N ASP A 69 -3.82 -3.55 -13.26
CA ASP A 69 -3.91 -3.33 -14.73
C ASP A 69 -5.23 -3.84 -15.32
N GLU A 70 -5.65 -5.07 -14.96
CA GLU A 70 -6.96 -5.61 -15.38
C GLU A 70 -8.10 -4.67 -14.96
N THR A 71 -8.07 -4.19 -13.72
CA THR A 71 -9.18 -3.42 -13.14
C THR A 71 -9.30 -2.01 -13.73
N ILE A 72 -8.20 -1.31 -14.00
CA ILE A 72 -8.28 0.04 -14.59
C ILE A 72 -8.84 0.02 -16.01
N ARG A 73 -8.77 -1.14 -16.70
CA ARG A 73 -9.33 -1.35 -18.03
C ARG A 73 -10.80 -1.79 -18.00
N GLN A 74 -11.33 -2.15 -16.82
CA GLN A 74 -12.70 -2.61 -16.64
C GLN A 74 -13.66 -1.48 -16.29
N GLN A 75 -14.94 -1.81 -16.28
CA GLN A 75 -16.04 -0.90 -16.02
C GLN A 75 -17.10 -1.55 -15.12
N THR A 76 -17.96 -0.73 -14.55
CA THR A 76 -19.14 -1.17 -13.80
C THR A 76 -20.15 -1.86 -14.70
N ASP A 77 -21.15 -2.54 -14.10
CA ASP A 77 -22.30 -3.10 -14.82
C ASP A 77 -23.06 -2.03 -15.65
N GLN A 78 -22.91 -0.75 -15.30
CA GLN A 78 -23.52 0.38 -16.02
C GLN A 78 -22.62 0.94 -17.13
N GLY A 79 -21.46 0.32 -17.40
CA GLY A 79 -20.52 0.75 -18.43
C GLY A 79 -19.66 1.97 -18.05
N ILE A 80 -19.56 2.31 -16.78
CA ILE A 80 -18.70 3.41 -16.29
C ILE A 80 -17.29 2.85 -15.99
N PRO A 81 -16.22 3.32 -16.66
CA PRO A 81 -14.85 2.91 -16.32
C PRO A 81 -14.53 3.16 -14.84
N PHE A 82 -13.86 2.22 -14.17
CA PHE A 82 -13.60 2.34 -12.73
C PHE A 82 -12.77 3.58 -12.38
N ALA A 83 -11.81 3.98 -13.19
CA ALA A 83 -11.06 5.22 -12.94
C ALA A 83 -11.97 6.46 -12.98
N LYS A 84 -12.91 6.52 -13.94
CA LYS A 84 -13.89 7.60 -14.04
C LYS A 84 -14.87 7.60 -12.85
N LEU A 85 -15.35 6.43 -12.44
CA LEU A 85 -16.20 6.28 -11.24
C LEU A 85 -15.53 6.86 -10.00
N LEU A 86 -14.22 6.62 -9.83
CA LEU A 86 -13.44 7.15 -8.71
C LEU A 86 -13.30 8.68 -8.80
N GLU A 87 -12.98 9.21 -9.98
CA GLU A 87 -12.91 10.67 -10.20
C GLU A 87 -14.25 11.36 -9.88
N GLU A 88 -15.38 10.82 -10.33
CA GLU A 88 -16.73 11.33 -10.03
C GLU A 88 -17.03 11.36 -8.52
N LYS A 89 -16.39 10.47 -7.76
CA LYS A 89 -16.47 10.43 -6.28
C LYS A 89 -15.40 11.29 -5.60
N SER A 90 -14.58 12.04 -6.34
CA SER A 90 -13.42 12.78 -5.81
C SER A 90 -12.41 11.88 -5.08
N ILE A 91 -12.23 10.66 -5.57
CA ILE A 91 -11.22 9.69 -5.14
C ILE A 91 -10.18 9.58 -6.25
N ILE A 92 -8.92 9.73 -5.92
CA ILE A 92 -7.84 9.72 -6.90
C ILE A 92 -7.56 8.29 -7.38
N PRO A 93 -7.67 7.98 -8.69
CA PRO A 93 -7.29 6.69 -9.20
C PRO A 93 -5.77 6.58 -9.37
N GLY A 94 -5.21 5.45 -8.96
CA GLY A 94 -3.83 5.07 -9.19
C GLY A 94 -3.72 3.65 -9.68
N VAL A 95 -2.53 3.24 -10.05
CA VAL A 95 -2.30 1.91 -10.63
C VAL A 95 -0.99 1.29 -10.14
N LYS A 96 -1.05 -0.02 -9.83
CA LYS A 96 0.14 -0.84 -9.61
C LYS A 96 0.82 -1.11 -10.96
N VAL A 97 2.09 -0.74 -11.07
CA VAL A 97 2.83 -0.80 -12.33
C VAL A 97 3.98 -1.81 -12.35
N ASP A 98 4.33 -2.40 -11.21
CA ASP A 98 5.26 -3.52 -11.18
C ASP A 98 4.62 -4.80 -11.76
N GLU A 99 5.42 -5.66 -12.34
CA GLU A 99 5.03 -6.93 -12.97
C GLU A 99 5.31 -8.14 -12.08
N GLY A 100 5.41 -7.92 -10.77
CA GLY A 100 5.68 -8.95 -9.79
C GLY A 100 7.17 -9.20 -9.58
N THR A 101 7.47 -10.24 -8.79
CA THR A 101 8.84 -10.54 -8.37
C THR A 101 9.42 -11.75 -9.11
N GLY A 102 10.74 -11.73 -9.29
CA GLY A 102 11.52 -12.88 -9.74
C GLY A 102 12.67 -13.17 -8.78
N ASP A 103 13.31 -14.33 -8.92
CA ASP A 103 14.49 -14.66 -8.14
C ASP A 103 15.62 -13.66 -8.43
N PHE A 104 16.38 -13.32 -7.40
CA PHE A 104 17.61 -12.55 -7.55
C PHE A 104 18.76 -13.54 -7.80
N GLU A 105 19.33 -13.48 -8.99
CA GLU A 105 20.35 -14.43 -9.43
C GLU A 105 21.57 -14.41 -8.50
N GLY A 106 22.02 -15.58 -8.07
CA GLY A 106 23.12 -15.71 -7.10
C GLY A 106 22.74 -15.51 -5.63
N HIS A 107 21.48 -15.16 -5.33
CA HIS A 107 20.98 -14.86 -3.97
C HIS A 107 19.77 -15.72 -3.59
N PRO A 108 19.97 -16.97 -3.14
CA PRO A 108 18.87 -17.88 -2.84
C PRO A 108 17.89 -17.32 -1.80
N GLY A 109 16.59 -17.40 -2.10
CA GLY A 109 15.52 -16.91 -1.20
C GLY A 109 15.22 -15.41 -1.33
N GLU A 110 16.00 -14.66 -2.10
CA GLU A 110 15.81 -13.23 -2.32
C GLU A 110 15.13 -12.94 -3.65
N LYS A 111 14.39 -11.84 -3.71
CA LYS A 111 13.56 -11.48 -4.86
C LYS A 111 13.79 -10.04 -5.29
N ILE A 112 13.84 -9.83 -6.59
CA ILE A 112 13.79 -8.49 -7.20
C ILE A 112 12.46 -8.31 -7.93
N THR A 113 12.01 -7.07 -8.01
CA THR A 113 10.74 -6.73 -8.69
C THR A 113 11.00 -6.33 -10.13
N LYS A 114 10.17 -6.83 -11.04
CA LYS A 114 10.27 -6.64 -12.49
C LYS A 114 9.26 -5.62 -13.00
N GLY A 115 9.47 -5.10 -14.23
CA GLY A 115 8.51 -4.25 -14.94
C GLY A 115 9.02 -2.86 -15.30
N LEU A 116 10.33 -2.58 -15.19
CA LEU A 116 10.91 -1.31 -15.67
C LEU A 116 10.92 -1.20 -17.19
N GLU A 117 11.11 -2.33 -17.88
CA GLU A 117 11.08 -2.35 -19.33
C GLU A 117 9.71 -1.90 -19.87
N GLY A 118 9.69 -0.92 -20.75
CA GLY A 118 8.46 -0.37 -21.32
C GLY A 118 7.58 0.41 -20.34
N LEU A 119 8.03 0.70 -19.12
CA LEU A 119 7.24 1.38 -18.10
C LEU A 119 6.70 2.73 -18.58
N ALA A 120 7.52 3.58 -19.19
CA ALA A 120 7.08 4.89 -19.68
C ALA A 120 5.92 4.79 -20.69
N SER A 121 5.93 3.75 -21.55
CA SER A 121 4.83 3.52 -22.50
C SER A 121 3.54 3.12 -21.77
N ARG A 122 3.62 2.20 -20.81
CA ARG A 122 2.45 1.81 -19.98
C ARG A 122 1.89 2.98 -19.17
N LEU A 123 2.76 3.85 -18.66
CA LEU A 123 2.33 5.04 -17.91
C LEU A 123 1.52 6.00 -18.78
N LYS A 124 1.87 6.18 -20.05
CA LYS A 124 1.09 7.00 -21.00
C LYS A 124 -0.31 6.43 -21.20
N GLU A 125 -0.43 5.10 -21.31
CA GLU A 125 -1.74 4.44 -21.39
C GLU A 125 -2.56 4.67 -20.12
N TYR A 126 -1.99 4.44 -18.92
CA TYR A 126 -2.68 4.62 -17.65
C TYR A 126 -3.10 6.07 -17.40
N ARG A 127 -2.28 7.03 -17.84
CA ARG A 127 -2.65 8.45 -17.80
C ARG A 127 -3.87 8.74 -18.67
N ALA A 128 -3.93 8.17 -19.87
CA ALA A 128 -5.10 8.31 -20.74
C ALA A 128 -6.37 7.68 -20.16
N MET A 129 -6.23 6.67 -19.29
CA MET A 129 -7.34 6.06 -18.53
C MET A 129 -7.72 6.84 -17.26
N GLY A 130 -6.97 7.90 -16.89
CA GLY A 130 -7.29 8.76 -15.74
C GLY A 130 -6.42 8.55 -14.50
N ALA A 131 -5.48 7.60 -14.48
CA ALA A 131 -4.58 7.41 -13.33
C ALA A 131 -3.74 8.67 -13.06
N LYS A 132 -3.54 8.99 -11.76
CA LYS A 132 -2.76 10.15 -11.31
C LYS A 132 -1.55 9.77 -10.47
N PHE A 133 -1.52 8.57 -9.92
CA PHE A 133 -0.40 8.05 -9.15
C PHE A 133 -0.13 6.58 -9.48
N THR A 134 1.06 6.15 -9.19
CA THR A 134 1.53 4.78 -9.45
C THR A 134 1.98 4.13 -8.16
N LYS A 135 2.08 2.81 -8.15
CA LYS A 135 2.66 2.09 -7.03
C LYS A 135 3.56 0.95 -7.52
N TRP A 136 4.71 0.81 -6.87
CA TRP A 136 5.67 -0.27 -7.09
C TRP A 136 6.12 -0.87 -5.78
N ARG A 137 6.02 -2.20 -5.66
CA ARG A 137 6.39 -2.95 -4.46
C ARG A 137 7.69 -3.72 -4.68
N ALA A 138 8.66 -3.51 -3.80
CA ALA A 138 9.78 -4.41 -3.59
C ALA A 138 9.53 -5.25 -2.33
N VAL A 139 10.08 -6.46 -2.25
CA VAL A 139 9.92 -7.36 -1.10
C VAL A 139 11.28 -7.68 -0.49
N ILE A 140 11.38 -7.54 0.82
CA ILE A 140 12.58 -7.82 1.60
C ILE A 140 12.22 -8.86 2.67
N ALA A 141 12.68 -10.09 2.49
CA ALA A 141 12.52 -11.15 3.47
C ALA A 141 13.61 -11.07 4.55
N ILE A 142 13.25 -11.40 5.80
CA ILE A 142 14.22 -11.58 6.89
C ILE A 142 14.38 -13.07 7.17
N GLY A 143 15.61 -13.57 7.14
CA GLY A 143 15.93 -14.97 7.39
C GLY A 143 17.40 -15.15 7.79
N GLU A 144 17.88 -16.39 7.72
CA GLU A 144 19.28 -16.67 7.94
C GLU A 144 20.12 -16.10 6.79
N ASN A 145 21.02 -15.16 7.11
CA ASN A 145 21.87 -14.44 6.15
C ASN A 145 21.15 -13.59 5.09
N ILE A 146 19.86 -13.33 5.26
CA ILE A 146 19.08 -12.42 4.41
C ILE A 146 18.28 -11.40 5.25
N PRO A 147 18.02 -10.17 4.71
CA PRO A 147 18.41 -9.73 3.38
C PRO A 147 19.92 -9.48 3.27
N THR A 148 20.47 -9.74 2.08
CA THR A 148 21.84 -9.32 1.75
C THR A 148 21.86 -7.82 1.45
N GLN A 149 23.04 -7.21 1.59
CA GLN A 149 23.21 -5.80 1.22
C GLN A 149 22.97 -5.60 -0.28
N ASP A 150 23.40 -6.53 -1.12
CA ASP A 150 23.21 -6.50 -2.57
C ASP A 150 21.72 -6.47 -2.94
N LEU A 151 20.87 -7.23 -2.24
CA LEU A 151 19.41 -7.18 -2.46
C LEU A 151 18.82 -5.83 -2.10
N ILE A 152 19.23 -5.29 -0.93
CA ILE A 152 18.72 -3.99 -0.45
C ILE A 152 19.09 -2.90 -1.47
N GLU A 153 20.33 -2.85 -1.92
CA GLU A 153 20.82 -1.89 -2.91
C GLU A 153 20.10 -2.07 -4.25
N LYS A 154 19.98 -3.32 -4.74
CA LYS A 154 19.32 -3.58 -6.02
C LYS A 154 17.85 -3.19 -6.03
N ASN A 155 17.10 -3.50 -4.98
CA ASN A 155 15.70 -3.07 -4.87
C ASN A 155 15.59 -1.54 -4.72
N ALA A 156 16.53 -0.89 -4.03
CA ALA A 156 16.58 0.56 -3.92
C ALA A 156 16.80 1.25 -5.27
N GLU A 157 17.75 0.74 -6.09
CA GLU A 157 17.98 1.21 -7.47
C GLU A 157 16.72 1.09 -8.34
N ILE A 158 16.07 -0.09 -8.31
CA ILE A 158 14.84 -0.35 -9.06
C ILE A 158 13.70 0.60 -8.64
N LEU A 159 13.52 0.82 -7.33
CA LEU A 159 12.51 1.74 -6.81
C LEU A 159 12.79 3.19 -7.21
N ALA A 160 14.06 3.59 -7.22
CA ALA A 160 14.45 4.95 -7.62
C ALA A 160 14.26 5.17 -9.12
N GLU A 161 14.62 4.21 -9.97
CA GLU A 161 14.39 4.27 -11.41
C GLU A 161 12.88 4.30 -11.73
N TYR A 162 12.09 3.46 -11.09
CA TYR A 162 10.63 3.51 -11.20
C TYR A 162 10.06 4.89 -10.82
N ALA A 163 10.55 5.48 -9.71
CA ALA A 163 10.06 6.77 -9.23
C ALA A 163 10.42 7.90 -10.20
N GLU A 164 11.66 7.91 -10.72
CA GLU A 164 12.13 8.85 -11.75
C GLU A 164 11.23 8.80 -12.98
N VAL A 165 11.05 7.62 -13.60
CA VAL A 165 10.19 7.43 -14.78
C VAL A 165 8.74 7.83 -14.51
N SER A 166 8.22 7.57 -13.31
CA SER A 166 6.85 7.95 -12.94
C SER A 166 6.70 9.47 -12.86
N GLN A 167 7.65 10.19 -12.26
CA GLN A 167 7.61 11.65 -12.19
C GLN A 167 7.81 12.32 -13.55
N ASP A 168 8.67 11.77 -14.40
CA ASP A 168 8.86 12.25 -15.77
C ASP A 168 7.56 12.15 -16.60
N GLU A 169 6.75 11.12 -16.34
CA GLU A 169 5.43 10.96 -16.95
C GLU A 169 4.30 11.69 -16.18
N GLY A 170 4.63 12.50 -15.16
CA GLY A 170 3.68 13.35 -14.42
C GLY A 170 2.82 12.62 -13.39
N PHE A 171 3.29 11.48 -12.88
CA PHE A 171 2.63 10.71 -11.80
C PHE A 171 3.29 10.96 -10.45
N VAL A 172 2.51 10.81 -9.39
CA VAL A 172 3.03 10.65 -8.03
C VAL A 172 3.43 9.19 -7.83
N PRO A 173 4.73 8.85 -7.65
CA PRO A 173 5.13 7.50 -7.33
C PRO A 173 4.86 7.17 -5.85
N ILE A 174 4.27 6.00 -5.60
CA ILE A 174 4.28 5.37 -4.28
C ILE A 174 5.36 4.28 -4.30
N VAL A 175 6.45 4.50 -3.59
CA VAL A 175 7.53 3.52 -3.43
C VAL A 175 7.23 2.64 -2.23
N GLU A 176 7.20 1.30 -2.44
CA GLU A 176 6.80 0.34 -1.41
C GLU A 176 7.91 -0.70 -1.14
N PRO A 177 8.95 -0.35 -0.35
CA PRO A 177 9.96 -1.30 0.12
C PRO A 177 9.39 -2.10 1.31
N GLU A 178 8.68 -3.18 1.05
CA GLU A 178 8.02 -3.97 2.08
C GLU A 178 8.99 -4.97 2.72
N VAL A 179 9.29 -4.76 4.00
CA VAL A 179 9.90 -5.78 4.85
C VAL A 179 8.81 -6.76 5.27
N LEU A 180 9.00 -8.04 4.94
CA LEU A 180 7.98 -9.07 5.12
C LEU A 180 7.81 -9.48 6.58
N LEU A 181 6.56 -9.80 6.96
CA LEU A 181 6.20 -10.27 8.30
C LEU A 181 6.56 -11.75 8.54
N GLU A 182 6.74 -12.51 7.47
CA GLU A 182 7.07 -13.94 7.54
C GLU A 182 8.42 -14.16 8.22
N GLY A 183 8.51 -15.21 9.03
CA GLY A 183 9.72 -15.60 9.76
C GLY A 183 9.61 -15.40 11.27
N ASN A 184 10.72 -15.67 11.96
CA ASN A 184 10.81 -15.69 13.43
C ASN A 184 11.68 -14.54 14.00
N HIS A 185 11.94 -13.52 13.21
CA HIS A 185 12.78 -12.38 13.61
C HIS A 185 12.13 -11.54 14.72
N THR A 186 12.96 -10.94 15.56
CA THR A 186 12.51 -10.03 16.61
C THR A 186 12.16 -8.64 16.02
N ILE A 187 11.46 -7.81 16.81
CA ILE A 187 11.15 -6.44 16.39
C ILE A 187 12.40 -5.60 16.18
N GLU A 188 13.46 -5.84 16.97
CA GLU A 188 14.76 -5.14 16.82
C GLU A 188 15.41 -5.49 15.48
N LYS A 189 15.33 -6.75 15.05
CA LYS A 189 15.85 -7.15 13.74
C LYS A 189 15.02 -6.55 12.61
N ALA A 190 13.70 -6.51 12.75
CA ALA A 190 12.84 -5.81 11.78
C ALA A 190 13.15 -4.32 11.71
N GLU A 191 13.40 -3.67 12.86
CA GLU A 191 13.81 -2.25 12.92
C GLU A 191 15.13 -2.00 12.20
N GLU A 192 16.14 -2.82 12.45
CA GLU A 192 17.44 -2.75 11.78
C GLU A 192 17.30 -2.86 10.26
N VAL A 193 16.62 -3.93 9.79
CA VAL A 193 16.45 -4.20 8.36
C VAL A 193 15.63 -3.09 7.69
N THR A 194 14.54 -2.63 8.31
CA THR A 194 13.71 -1.56 7.76
C THR A 194 14.49 -0.25 7.68
N THR A 195 15.26 0.09 8.71
CA THR A 195 16.11 1.30 8.72
C THR A 195 17.13 1.26 7.59
N ASN A 196 17.85 0.14 7.43
CA ASN A 196 18.86 -0.02 6.38
C ASN A 196 18.24 0.03 4.98
N THR A 197 17.10 -0.63 4.79
CA THR A 197 16.33 -0.60 3.54
C THR A 197 15.90 0.81 3.17
N LEU A 198 15.30 1.55 4.10
CA LEU A 198 14.84 2.92 3.84
C LEU A 198 16.00 3.86 3.54
N ARG A 199 17.13 3.75 4.25
CA ARG A 199 18.33 4.54 3.96
C ARG A 199 18.85 4.30 2.55
N ALA A 200 18.94 3.04 2.12
CA ALA A 200 19.36 2.70 0.76
C ALA A 200 18.37 3.26 -0.29
N VAL A 201 17.06 3.13 -0.05
CA VAL A 201 16.02 3.66 -0.95
C VAL A 201 16.14 5.18 -1.09
N PHE A 202 16.27 5.92 0.01
CA PHE A 202 16.37 7.38 -0.07
C PHE A 202 17.72 7.86 -0.63
N ALA A 203 18.80 7.11 -0.45
CA ALA A 203 20.07 7.38 -1.12
C ALA A 203 19.93 7.23 -2.65
N ALA A 204 19.35 6.13 -3.12
CA ALA A 204 19.12 5.89 -4.54
C ALA A 204 18.14 6.92 -5.16
N LEU A 205 17.07 7.29 -4.45
CA LEU A 205 16.14 8.36 -4.88
C LEU A 205 16.84 9.71 -5.05
N HIS A 206 17.77 10.03 -4.12
CA HIS A 206 18.57 11.25 -4.19
C HIS A 206 19.53 11.22 -5.39
N GLU A 207 20.20 10.11 -5.65
CA GLU A 207 21.11 9.95 -6.81
C GLU A 207 20.35 10.14 -8.14
N LYS A 208 19.14 9.62 -8.22
CA LYS A 208 18.22 9.79 -9.37
C LYS A 208 17.53 11.15 -9.42
N ARG A 209 17.75 12.02 -8.43
CA ARG A 209 17.14 13.35 -8.32
C ARG A 209 15.60 13.31 -8.30
N VAL A 210 15.03 12.27 -7.75
CA VAL A 210 13.58 12.16 -7.56
C VAL A 210 13.12 13.24 -6.58
N ASP A 211 12.05 13.94 -6.92
CA ASP A 211 11.51 14.98 -6.07
C ASP A 211 10.65 14.39 -4.94
N LEU A 212 11.17 14.43 -3.72
CA LEU A 212 10.52 13.84 -2.54
C LEU A 212 9.19 14.52 -2.18
N LYS A 213 8.96 15.79 -2.56
CA LYS A 213 7.68 16.48 -2.35
C LYS A 213 6.56 15.95 -3.25
N GLY A 214 6.92 15.28 -4.33
CA GLY A 214 5.99 14.61 -5.24
C GLY A 214 6.00 13.07 -5.08
N LEU A 215 6.47 12.53 -3.94
CA LEU A 215 6.62 11.11 -3.69
C LEU A 215 5.93 10.71 -2.38
N ILE A 216 5.33 9.53 -2.35
CA ILE A 216 4.77 8.90 -1.14
C ILE A 216 5.55 7.63 -0.82
N LEU A 217 5.97 7.51 0.43
CA LEU A 217 6.50 6.26 0.96
C LEU A 217 5.36 5.36 1.41
N LYS A 218 5.33 4.11 0.93
CA LYS A 218 4.48 3.07 1.50
C LYS A 218 5.35 2.06 2.23
N SER A 219 5.17 1.94 3.55
CA SER A 219 6.05 1.15 4.40
C SER A 219 5.29 0.12 5.22
N SER A 220 5.97 -0.96 5.57
CA SER A 220 5.56 -1.82 6.67
C SER A 220 5.63 -1.03 7.99
N MET A 221 4.80 -1.38 8.96
CA MET A 221 5.09 -1.11 10.35
C MET A 221 6.23 -2.03 10.81
N VAL A 222 7.03 -1.62 11.78
CA VAL A 222 8.10 -2.45 12.32
C VAL A 222 7.49 -3.47 13.29
N LEU A 223 7.51 -4.74 12.90
CA LEU A 223 6.82 -5.83 13.57
C LEU A 223 7.76 -6.98 13.89
N SER A 224 7.51 -7.71 14.98
CA SER A 224 8.10 -9.04 15.16
C SER A 224 7.62 -9.97 14.04
N GLY A 225 8.47 -10.87 13.58
CA GLY A 225 8.10 -11.90 12.61
C GLY A 225 6.93 -12.74 13.11
N LYS A 226 6.12 -13.22 12.17
CA LYS A 226 4.87 -13.96 12.47
C LYS A 226 5.09 -15.16 13.40
N ASP A 227 6.23 -15.83 13.24
CA ASP A 227 6.59 -17.03 13.99
C ASP A 227 7.53 -16.74 15.19
N CYS A 228 7.78 -15.45 15.48
CA CYS A 228 8.57 -15.05 16.64
C CYS A 228 7.82 -15.38 17.93
N LEU A 229 8.52 -16.02 18.89
CA LEU A 229 7.94 -16.40 20.17
C LEU A 229 7.52 -15.19 21.02
N GLN A 230 8.24 -14.07 20.87
CA GLN A 230 7.97 -12.83 21.57
C GLN A 230 7.38 -11.81 20.61
N GLN A 231 6.06 -11.66 20.64
CA GLN A 231 5.36 -10.67 19.84
C GLN A 231 5.37 -9.31 20.53
N ALA A 232 5.71 -8.26 19.78
CA ALA A 232 5.64 -6.88 20.28
C ALA A 232 4.18 -6.40 20.35
N ASP A 233 3.85 -5.66 21.40
CA ASP A 233 2.56 -4.98 21.52
C ASP A 233 2.49 -3.72 20.62
N ALA A 234 1.29 -3.15 20.49
CA ALA A 234 1.05 -2.01 19.60
C ALA A 234 1.88 -0.76 19.96
N LYS A 235 2.21 -0.57 21.25
CA LYS A 235 3.04 0.57 21.70
C LYS A 235 4.51 0.35 21.32
N GLN A 236 5.00 -0.88 21.45
CA GLN A 236 6.36 -1.25 21.03
C GLN A 236 6.49 -1.11 19.52
N VAL A 237 5.51 -1.60 18.75
CA VAL A 237 5.43 -1.44 17.29
C VAL A 237 5.44 0.04 16.90
N ALA A 238 4.64 0.86 17.56
CA ALA A 238 4.58 2.29 17.30
C ALA A 238 5.91 2.99 17.59
N ALA A 239 6.53 2.69 18.73
CA ALA A 239 7.81 3.29 19.10
C ALA A 239 8.94 2.91 18.13
N ALA A 240 9.03 1.62 17.74
CA ALA A 240 10.01 1.14 16.77
C ALA A 240 9.79 1.76 15.38
N THR A 241 8.53 1.81 14.91
CA THR A 241 8.17 2.37 13.59
C THR A 241 8.52 3.86 13.50
N VAL A 242 8.11 4.66 14.49
CA VAL A 242 8.39 6.11 14.50
C VAL A 242 9.89 6.37 14.59
N ARG A 243 10.63 5.66 15.43
CA ARG A 243 12.09 5.77 15.54
C ARG A 243 12.78 5.40 14.23
N THR A 244 12.33 4.33 13.56
CA THR A 244 12.83 3.95 12.22
C THR A 244 12.68 5.09 11.23
N PHE A 245 11.50 5.70 11.15
CA PHE A 245 11.26 6.78 10.19
C PHE A 245 12.07 8.04 10.52
N GLN A 246 12.15 8.41 11.80
CA GLN A 246 12.99 9.55 12.23
C GLN A 246 14.47 9.39 11.88
N ASN A 247 14.95 8.14 11.81
CA ASN A 247 16.34 7.81 11.50
C ASN A 247 16.63 7.61 10.00
N SER A 248 15.59 7.49 9.15
CA SER A 248 15.80 7.05 7.77
C SER A 248 14.94 7.74 6.71
N VAL A 249 13.89 8.48 7.07
CA VAL A 249 13.00 9.14 6.11
C VAL A 249 13.24 10.65 6.10
N PRO A 250 13.58 11.26 4.95
CA PRO A 250 13.70 12.70 4.82
C PRO A 250 12.36 13.43 5.09
N GLN A 251 12.44 14.62 5.70
CA GLN A 251 11.26 15.42 6.05
C GLN A 251 10.49 15.95 4.84
N GLU A 252 11.14 16.01 3.68
CA GLU A 252 10.58 16.51 2.43
C GLU A 252 9.60 15.55 1.77
N VAL A 253 9.53 14.28 2.20
CA VAL A 253 8.59 13.29 1.65
C VAL A 253 7.16 13.79 1.86
N ALA A 254 6.35 13.76 0.79
CA ALA A 254 4.99 14.30 0.83
C ALA A 254 4.11 13.62 1.88
N GLY A 255 4.34 12.35 2.16
CA GLY A 255 3.67 11.59 3.21
C GLY A 255 4.04 10.13 3.25
N ILE A 256 3.63 9.47 4.31
CA ILE A 256 3.87 8.04 4.54
C ILE A 256 2.53 7.33 4.65
N VAL A 257 2.38 6.21 3.94
CA VAL A 257 1.20 5.36 4.03
C VAL A 257 1.60 3.95 4.47
N PHE A 258 0.83 3.35 5.36
CA PHE A 258 1.14 2.01 5.87
C PHE A 258 0.47 0.92 5.06
N LEU A 259 1.20 -0.13 4.72
CA LEU A 259 0.61 -1.40 4.32
C LEU A 259 0.19 -2.21 5.56
N SER A 260 -0.74 -3.17 5.40
CA SER A 260 -1.16 -4.04 6.51
C SER A 260 -0.27 -5.28 6.69
N GLY A 261 0.47 -5.70 5.67
CA GLY A 261 1.58 -6.67 5.73
C GLY A 261 1.27 -8.03 6.36
N GLY A 262 0.02 -8.51 6.30
CA GLY A 262 -0.35 -9.78 6.91
C GLY A 262 -0.85 -9.70 8.36
N GLN A 263 -0.88 -8.52 8.95
CA GLN A 263 -1.56 -8.28 10.22
C GLN A 263 -3.07 -8.55 10.10
N SER A 264 -3.71 -8.96 11.18
CA SER A 264 -5.17 -8.99 11.23
C SER A 264 -5.75 -7.58 11.04
N PRO A 265 -7.02 -7.44 10.61
CA PRO A 265 -7.66 -6.14 10.50
C PRO A 265 -7.60 -5.30 11.79
N GLN A 266 -7.83 -5.93 12.93
CA GLN A 266 -7.78 -5.30 14.25
C GLN A 266 -6.36 -4.85 14.61
N GLN A 267 -5.38 -5.73 14.43
CA GLN A 267 -3.97 -5.45 14.74
C GLN A 267 -3.44 -4.28 13.90
N ALA A 268 -3.73 -4.26 12.58
CA ALA A 268 -3.31 -3.17 11.71
C ALA A 268 -3.92 -1.83 12.14
N THR A 269 -5.20 -1.82 12.57
CA THR A 269 -5.89 -0.62 13.05
C THR A 269 -5.33 -0.16 14.41
N GLU A 270 -5.07 -1.08 15.34
CA GLU A 270 -4.51 -0.78 16.66
C GLU A 270 -3.09 -0.19 16.54
N ASN A 271 -2.25 -0.83 15.74
CA ASN A 271 -0.88 -0.34 15.50
C ASN A 271 -0.89 1.04 14.84
N LEU A 272 -1.73 1.26 13.82
CA LEU A 272 -1.90 2.58 13.21
C LEU A 272 -2.29 3.64 14.23
N ASN A 273 -3.24 3.32 15.12
CA ASN A 273 -3.71 4.22 16.17
C ASN A 273 -2.59 4.62 17.14
N GLU A 274 -1.77 3.65 17.58
CA GLU A 274 -0.66 3.94 18.48
C GLU A 274 0.47 4.71 17.80
N ILE A 275 0.75 4.43 16.50
CA ILE A 275 1.73 5.20 15.72
C ILE A 275 1.30 6.67 15.60
N VAL A 276 0.05 6.92 15.23
CA VAL A 276 -0.48 8.28 15.05
C VAL A 276 -0.40 9.10 16.33
N LYS A 277 -0.58 8.49 17.50
CA LYS A 277 -0.43 9.15 18.82
C LYS A 277 1.00 9.64 19.10
N LEU A 278 2.02 8.99 18.52
CA LEU A 278 3.43 9.34 18.73
C LEU A 278 3.93 10.40 17.75
N VAL A 279 3.30 10.53 16.58
CA VAL A 279 3.73 11.44 15.53
C VAL A 279 3.31 12.86 15.85
N ARG A 280 4.27 13.80 15.78
CA ARG A 280 4.09 15.21 16.09
C ARG A 280 3.78 16.02 14.83
N GLN A 281 2.52 16.08 14.44
CA GLN A 281 2.13 16.97 13.33
C GLN A 281 2.06 18.44 13.80
N PRO A 282 2.56 19.42 13.00
CA PRO A 282 3.08 19.31 11.63
C PRO A 282 4.60 19.06 11.52
N ALA A 283 5.30 18.76 12.63
CA ALA A 283 6.76 18.59 12.61
C ALA A 283 7.23 17.30 11.92
N ASP A 284 6.36 16.27 11.86
CA ASP A 284 6.61 15.01 11.17
C ASP A 284 5.73 14.91 9.91
N TRP A 285 5.86 13.82 9.15
CA TRP A 285 5.13 13.59 7.90
C TRP A 285 3.62 13.41 8.11
N PRO A 286 2.78 13.80 7.12
CA PRO A 286 1.41 13.28 7.05
C PRO A 286 1.42 11.74 6.99
N LEU A 287 0.64 11.08 7.88
CA LEU A 287 0.53 9.63 7.93
C LEU A 287 -0.88 9.19 7.62
N THR A 288 -1.01 8.12 6.83
CA THR A 288 -2.29 7.45 6.64
C THR A 288 -2.11 5.96 6.32
N PHE A 289 -3.19 5.24 6.09
CA PHE A 289 -3.15 3.83 5.67
C PHE A 289 -3.26 3.68 4.15
N SER A 290 -2.63 2.63 3.63
CA SER A 290 -2.88 2.08 2.29
C SER A 290 -3.07 0.57 2.41
N PHE A 291 -4.20 0.18 2.99
CA PHE A 291 -4.49 -1.20 3.33
C PHE A 291 -5.18 -1.95 2.20
N SER A 292 -4.83 -3.23 2.05
CA SER A 292 -5.53 -4.22 1.24
C SER A 292 -6.29 -5.19 2.16
N ARG A 293 -5.63 -6.25 2.65
CA ARG A 293 -6.27 -7.31 3.44
C ARG A 293 -7.01 -6.79 4.66
N ALA A 294 -6.44 -5.88 5.42
CA ALA A 294 -7.07 -5.34 6.62
C ALA A 294 -8.41 -4.64 6.37
N LEU A 295 -8.67 -4.16 5.14
CA LEU A 295 -9.97 -3.62 4.74
C LEU A 295 -10.85 -4.67 4.07
N GLN A 296 -10.28 -5.51 3.22
CA GLN A 296 -11.02 -6.36 2.28
C GLN A 296 -11.36 -7.75 2.82
N GLU A 297 -10.57 -8.30 3.76
CA GLU A 297 -10.74 -9.68 4.20
C GLU A 297 -12.11 -9.95 4.84
N PRO A 298 -12.63 -9.14 5.78
CA PRO A 298 -13.98 -9.34 6.32
C PRO A 298 -15.07 -9.22 5.25
N VAL A 299 -14.84 -8.36 4.25
CA VAL A 299 -15.77 -8.13 3.14
C VAL A 299 -15.88 -9.38 2.27
N LEU A 300 -14.74 -9.95 1.90
CA LEU A 300 -14.65 -11.15 1.06
C LEU A 300 -15.27 -12.36 1.75
N GLN A 301 -15.05 -12.52 3.07
CA GLN A 301 -15.64 -13.58 3.88
C GLN A 301 -17.17 -13.54 3.90
N ILE A 302 -17.77 -12.35 3.81
CA ILE A 302 -19.23 -12.17 3.75
C ILE A 302 -19.74 -12.36 2.33
N TRP A 303 -19.12 -11.69 1.35
CA TRP A 303 -19.59 -11.68 -0.04
C TRP A 303 -19.56 -13.06 -0.69
N ARG A 304 -18.43 -13.74 -0.71
CA ARG A 304 -18.22 -15.08 -1.30
C ARG A 304 -18.81 -15.26 -2.69
N GLY A 305 -18.82 -14.22 -3.53
CA GLY A 305 -19.41 -14.25 -4.87
C GLY A 305 -20.94 -14.19 -4.92
N ASP A 306 -21.61 -14.00 -3.80
CA ASP A 306 -23.06 -13.99 -3.70
C ASP A 306 -23.61 -12.54 -3.81
N SER A 307 -24.31 -12.25 -4.88
CA SER A 307 -24.88 -10.92 -5.12
C SER A 307 -25.91 -10.50 -4.06
N ALA A 308 -26.60 -11.45 -3.40
CA ALA A 308 -27.52 -11.15 -2.31
C ALA A 308 -26.82 -10.59 -1.06
N LYS A 309 -25.51 -10.83 -0.93
CA LYS A 309 -24.70 -10.39 0.21
C LYS A 309 -23.96 -9.07 0.00
N ILE A 310 -24.08 -8.43 -1.16
CA ILE A 310 -23.38 -7.17 -1.49
C ILE A 310 -23.58 -6.12 -0.39
N LYS A 311 -24.83 -5.87 0.04
CA LYS A 311 -25.12 -4.87 1.09
C LYS A 311 -24.42 -5.19 2.42
N ALA A 312 -24.45 -6.44 2.86
CA ALA A 312 -23.81 -6.87 4.09
C ALA A 312 -22.27 -6.74 4.00
N ALA A 313 -21.71 -7.12 2.86
CA ALA A 313 -20.28 -6.98 2.59
C ALA A 313 -19.84 -5.49 2.57
N GLN A 314 -20.62 -4.61 1.93
CA GLN A 314 -20.36 -3.17 1.94
C GLN A 314 -20.47 -2.56 3.35
N GLN A 315 -21.37 -3.03 4.20
CA GLN A 315 -21.45 -2.61 5.60
C GLN A 315 -20.20 -3.01 6.39
N ALA A 316 -19.67 -4.22 6.18
CA ALA A 316 -18.41 -4.64 6.79
C ALA A 316 -17.24 -3.79 6.29
N PHE A 317 -17.21 -3.43 5.00
CA PHE A 317 -16.20 -2.52 4.45
C PHE A 317 -16.29 -1.14 5.10
N LEU A 318 -17.48 -0.57 5.19
CA LEU A 318 -17.72 0.72 5.84
C LEU A 318 -17.27 0.69 7.31
N LYS A 319 -17.57 -0.39 8.03
CA LYS A 319 -17.09 -0.56 9.42
C LYS A 319 -15.56 -0.46 9.48
N ARG A 320 -14.83 -1.21 8.64
CA ARG A 320 -13.36 -1.16 8.60
C ARG A 320 -12.83 0.23 8.26
N LEU A 321 -13.45 0.93 7.31
CA LEU A 321 -13.05 2.30 6.95
C LEU A 321 -13.23 3.26 8.12
N LYS A 322 -14.36 3.20 8.84
CA LYS A 322 -14.62 4.03 10.04
C LYS A 322 -13.61 3.78 11.14
N LEU A 323 -13.28 2.51 11.41
CA LEU A 323 -12.32 2.14 12.44
C LEU A 323 -10.91 2.64 12.10
N ASN A 324 -10.50 2.55 10.85
CA ASN A 324 -9.20 3.09 10.42
C ASN A 324 -9.18 4.62 10.40
N ALA A 325 -10.28 5.30 10.08
CA ALA A 325 -10.40 6.75 10.21
C ALA A 325 -10.32 7.20 11.69
N ALA A 326 -10.92 6.45 12.62
CA ALA A 326 -10.75 6.68 14.05
C ALA A 326 -9.29 6.49 14.48
N ALA A 327 -8.60 5.45 13.96
CA ALA A 327 -7.18 5.23 14.22
C ALA A 327 -6.30 6.39 13.72
N LEU A 328 -6.60 6.99 12.55
CA LEU A 328 -5.92 8.18 12.06
C LEU A 328 -6.10 9.42 12.95
N SER A 329 -7.09 9.40 13.82
CA SER A 329 -7.34 10.45 14.81
C SER A 329 -6.82 10.08 16.20
N GLY A 330 -6.21 8.90 16.38
CA GLY A 330 -5.76 8.39 17.68
C GLY A 330 -6.90 8.02 18.65
N THR A 331 -8.11 7.85 18.13
CA THR A 331 -9.34 7.64 18.94
C THR A 331 -9.91 6.22 18.85
N TYR A 332 -9.26 5.34 18.08
CA TYR A 332 -9.68 3.94 18.01
C TYR A 332 -9.53 3.25 19.36
N ALA A 333 -10.53 2.44 19.73
CA ALA A 333 -10.52 1.56 20.88
C ALA A 333 -11.08 0.17 20.51
N LYS A 334 -10.62 -0.88 21.21
CA LYS A 334 -10.97 -2.28 20.89
C LYS A 334 -12.46 -2.61 20.99
N ASP A 335 -13.19 -1.90 21.81
CA ASP A 335 -14.65 -2.04 21.98
C ASP A 335 -15.47 -1.50 20.80
N MET A 336 -14.83 -0.82 19.86
CA MET A 336 -15.45 -0.37 18.60
C MET A 336 -15.56 -1.50 17.56
N GLU A 337 -14.88 -2.65 17.74
CA GLU A 337 -14.83 -3.77 16.78
C GLU A 337 -16.18 -4.55 16.59
#